data_392eb4d616ae761d28225b0169facbdb
#
_entry.id   392eb4d616ae761d28225b0169facbdb
#
_cell.length_a   1.000
_cell.length_b   1.000
_cell.length_c   1.000
_cell.angle_alpha   90.00
_cell.angle_beta   90.00
_cell.angle_gamma   90.00
#
_symmetry.space_group_name_H-M   'P 1'
#
loop_
_entity.id
_entity.type
_entity.pdbx_description
1 polymer ?
#
loop_
_entity_poly.entity_id
_entity_poly.type
_entity_poly.pdbx_seq_one_letter_code
_entity_poly.pdbx_strand_id
1 'polypeptide(L)'
;PKENALIECKHTNAFNTMRKVKTKYYAQIQHYIMLSKLDTCYLSVFFGNMKWEFIPIQKNRHYQVELWRRQELFWELVDKDEEPTEDNTSWRLYE
;
A
#
# COMPACT_ATOMS: atom_id res chain seq x y z
N PRO A 1 4.09 -17.65 -11.01
CA PRO A 1 3.21 -18.50 -10.19
C PRO A 1 1.91 -18.82 -10.91
N LYS A 2 1.32 -19.92 -10.54
CA LYS A 2 0.04 -20.31 -11.12
C LYS A 2 -1.11 -19.44 -10.66
N GLU A 3 -0.92 -18.72 -9.58
CA GLU A 3 -1.92 -17.82 -9.05
C GLU A 3 -1.74 -16.44 -9.65
N ASN A 4 -2.85 -15.81 -9.99
CA ASN A 4 -2.85 -14.41 -10.38
C ASN A 4 -2.73 -13.55 -9.14
N ALA A 5 -1.54 -13.08 -8.88
CA ALA A 5 -1.25 -12.25 -7.71
C ALA A 5 -0.29 -11.14 -8.09
N LEU A 6 -0.36 -10.05 -7.35
CA LEU A 6 0.60 -8.97 -7.47
C LEU A 6 1.85 -9.28 -6.67
N ILE A 7 2.97 -8.72 -7.08
CA ILE A 7 4.21 -8.78 -6.32
C ILE A 7 4.71 -7.34 -6.18
N GLU A 8 4.88 -6.92 -4.93
CA GLU A 8 5.45 -5.60 -4.61
C GLU A 8 6.81 -5.80 -4.00
N CYS A 9 7.83 -5.20 -4.61
CA CYS A 9 9.20 -5.32 -4.16
C CYS A 9 9.64 -4.03 -3.47
N LYS A 10 10.19 -4.16 -2.28
CA LYS A 10 10.69 -3.02 -1.50
C LYS A 10 12.08 -3.32 -0.97
N HIS A 11 12.85 -2.27 -0.79
CA HIS A 11 14.18 -2.35 -0.19
C HIS A 11 14.22 -1.35 0.97
N THR A 12 14.68 -1.78 2.12
CA THR A 12 14.71 -0.95 3.31
C THR A 12 16.00 -1.16 4.10
N ASN A 13 16.13 -0.42 5.17
CA ASN A 13 17.28 -0.49 6.08
C ASN A 13 17.34 -1.87 6.75
N ALA A 14 18.56 -2.37 6.97
CA ALA A 14 18.78 -3.68 7.59
C ALA A 14 18.19 -3.80 8.99
N PHE A 15 18.02 -2.67 9.68
CA PHE A 15 17.47 -2.64 11.04
C PHE A 15 15.95 -2.50 11.08
N ASN A 16 15.31 -2.35 9.94
CA ASN A 16 13.85 -2.28 9.89
C ASN A 16 13.23 -3.68 10.08
N THR A 17 11.92 -3.72 10.26
CA THR A 17 11.20 -4.99 10.44
C THR A 17 10.11 -5.11 9.38
N MET A 18 9.73 -6.35 9.07
CA MET A 18 8.62 -6.61 8.16
C MET A 18 7.32 -5.98 8.65
N ARG A 19 7.10 -5.97 9.95
CA ARG A 19 5.92 -5.36 10.54
C ARG A 19 5.82 -3.87 10.19
N LYS A 20 6.92 -3.14 10.32
CA LYS A 20 6.97 -1.71 10.01
C LYS A 20 6.79 -1.45 8.52
N VAL A 21 7.44 -2.26 7.70
CA VAL A 21 7.33 -2.15 6.25
C VAL A 21 5.90 -2.43 5.80
N LYS A 22 5.30 -3.49 6.30
CA LYS A 22 3.92 -3.84 5.99
C LYS A 22 2.97 -2.71 6.38
N THR A 23 3.14 -2.15 7.58
CA THR A 23 2.29 -1.06 8.05
C THR A 23 2.43 0.17 7.16
N LYS A 24 3.65 0.50 6.80
CA LYS A 24 3.93 1.68 5.97
C LYS A 24 3.28 1.59 4.59
N TYR A 25 3.35 0.42 3.95
CA TYR A 25 2.89 0.25 2.58
C TYR A 25 1.54 -0.44 2.45
N TYR A 26 0.86 -0.69 3.56
CA TYR A 26 -0.40 -1.43 3.55
C TYR A 26 -1.48 -0.76 2.69
N ALA A 27 -1.63 0.55 2.82
CA ALA A 27 -2.61 1.31 2.05
C ALA A 27 -2.35 1.20 0.55
N GLN A 28 -1.09 1.35 0.15
CA GLN A 28 -0.69 1.23 -1.25
C GLN A 28 -0.98 -0.16 -1.80
N ILE A 29 -0.66 -1.19 -1.02
CA ILE A 29 -0.86 -2.57 -1.41
C ILE A 29 -2.34 -2.89 -1.56
N GLN A 30 -3.17 -2.48 -0.60
CA GLN A 30 -4.62 -2.68 -0.70
C GLN A 30 -5.22 -1.93 -1.89
N HIS A 31 -4.71 -0.75 -2.18
CA HIS A 31 -5.13 0.01 -3.36
C HIS A 31 -4.82 -0.75 -4.66
N TYR A 32 -3.63 -1.31 -4.76
CA TYR A 32 -3.23 -2.11 -5.92
C TYR A 32 -4.09 -3.36 -6.06
N ILE A 33 -4.37 -4.05 -4.95
CA ILE A 33 -5.25 -5.22 -4.96
C ILE A 33 -6.64 -4.83 -5.48
N MET A 34 -7.17 -3.72 -4.99
CA MET A 34 -8.48 -3.23 -5.41
C MET A 34 -8.53 -2.91 -6.90
N LEU A 35 -7.52 -2.21 -7.41
CA LEU A 35 -7.45 -1.82 -8.83
C LEU A 35 -7.27 -3.02 -9.75
N SER A 36 -6.47 -3.99 -9.33
CA SER A 36 -6.17 -5.18 -10.13
C SER A 36 -7.28 -6.21 -10.11
N LYS A 37 -8.19 -6.12 -9.15
CA LYS A 37 -9.25 -7.10 -8.88
C LYS A 37 -8.70 -8.48 -8.51
N LEU A 38 -7.46 -8.54 -8.08
CA LEU A 38 -6.85 -9.75 -7.54
C LEU A 38 -7.09 -9.81 -6.04
N ASP A 39 -6.80 -10.96 -5.44
CA ASP A 39 -7.07 -11.18 -4.02
C ASP A 39 -5.84 -11.05 -3.14
N THR A 40 -4.67 -11.19 -3.72
CA THR A 40 -3.42 -11.30 -2.96
C THR A 40 -2.33 -10.47 -3.60
N CYS A 41 -1.54 -9.83 -2.75
CA CYS A 41 -0.28 -9.19 -3.13
C CYS A 41 0.84 -9.77 -2.27
N TYR A 42 1.90 -10.25 -2.90
CA TYR A 42 3.07 -10.71 -2.17
C TYR A 42 4.01 -9.53 -1.94
N LEU A 43 4.33 -9.29 -0.70
CA LEU A 43 5.29 -8.26 -0.33
C LEU A 43 6.66 -8.89 -0.17
N SER A 44 7.58 -8.51 -1.05
CA SER A 44 8.95 -8.98 -1.07
C SER A 44 9.85 -7.83 -0.61
N VAL A 45 10.59 -8.03 0.47
CA VAL A 45 11.37 -6.97 1.10
C VAL A 45 12.80 -7.43 1.32
N PHE A 46 13.74 -6.61 0.85
CA PHE A 46 15.16 -6.76 1.15
C PHE A 46 15.54 -5.82 2.28
N PHE A 47 16.07 -6.37 3.35
CA PHE A 47 16.51 -5.60 4.52
C PHE A 47 18.02 -5.36 4.41
N GLY A 48 18.41 -4.26 3.79
CA GLY A 48 19.78 -4.00 3.45
C GLY A 48 20.31 -5.10 2.53
N ASN A 49 21.50 -5.58 2.82
CA ASN A 49 22.08 -6.73 2.12
C ASN A 49 22.07 -8.00 3.00
N MET A 50 21.33 -7.98 4.11
CA MET A 50 21.43 -9.01 5.14
C MET A 50 20.38 -10.07 5.05
N LYS A 51 19.14 -9.69 4.70
CA LYS A 51 18.06 -10.69 4.62
C LYS A 51 16.99 -10.25 3.66
N TRP A 52 16.23 -11.22 3.22
CA TRP A 52 15.07 -11.05 2.37
C TRP A 52 13.88 -11.77 3.00
N GLU A 53 12.74 -11.11 3.03
CA GLU A 53 11.50 -11.69 3.52
C GLU A 53 10.40 -11.51 2.48
N PHE A 54 9.48 -12.45 2.48
CA PHE A 54 8.43 -12.53 1.47
C PHE A 54 7.15 -12.99 2.17
N ILE A 55 6.12 -12.15 2.14
CA ILE A 55 4.86 -12.48 2.81
C ILE A 55 3.67 -12.21 1.89
N PRO A 56 2.59 -12.99 2.00
CA PRO A 56 1.34 -12.69 1.32
C PRO A 56 0.55 -11.65 2.09
N ILE A 57 -0.10 -10.75 1.36
CA ILE A 57 -1.05 -9.81 1.92
C ILE A 57 -2.36 -10.02 1.19
N GLN A 58 -3.39 -10.44 1.92
CA GLN A 58 -4.70 -10.70 1.37
C GLN A 58 -5.50 -9.41 1.27
N LYS A 59 -6.46 -9.38 0.35
CA LYS A 59 -7.37 -8.25 0.28
C LYS A 59 -8.12 -8.11 1.59
N ASN A 60 -8.29 -6.87 2.01
CA ASN A 60 -9.04 -6.53 3.21
C ASN A 60 -10.18 -5.60 2.81
N ARG A 61 -11.38 -6.16 2.74
CA ARG A 61 -12.55 -5.42 2.26
C ARG A 61 -12.89 -4.22 3.12
N HIS A 62 -12.83 -4.38 4.43
CA HIS A 62 -13.09 -3.27 5.35
C HIS A 62 -12.10 -2.13 5.14
N TYR A 63 -10.85 -2.49 5.02
CA TYR A 63 -9.80 -1.50 4.79
C TYR A 63 -9.97 -0.81 3.45
N GLN A 64 -10.33 -1.56 2.41
CA GLN A 64 -10.54 -1.01 1.07
C GLN A 64 -11.71 -0.03 1.05
N VAL A 65 -12.79 -0.30 1.77
CA VAL A 65 -13.93 0.61 1.88
C VAL A 65 -13.50 1.91 2.55
N GLU A 66 -12.74 1.83 3.62
CA GLU A 66 -12.25 3.02 4.30
C GLU A 66 -11.27 3.82 3.42
N LEU A 67 -10.42 3.12 2.70
CA LEU A 67 -9.49 3.75 1.76
C LEU A 67 -10.25 4.50 0.66
N TRP A 68 -11.28 3.89 0.11
CA TRP A 68 -12.12 4.51 -0.90
C TRP A 68 -12.81 5.76 -0.36
N ARG A 69 -13.34 5.68 0.86
CA ARG A 69 -13.98 6.81 1.52
C ARG A 69 -13.02 7.98 1.69
N ARG A 70 -11.78 7.70 2.08
CA ARG A 70 -10.75 8.74 2.21
C ARG A 70 -10.42 9.39 0.87
N GLN A 71 -10.40 8.61 -0.20
CA GLN A 71 -10.19 9.13 -1.55
C GLN A 71 -11.35 10.02 -1.99
N GLU A 72 -12.57 9.66 -1.68
CA GLU A 72 -13.74 10.49 -1.97
C GLU A 72 -13.65 11.83 -1.24
N LEU A 73 -13.29 11.81 0.04
CA LEU A 73 -13.12 13.03 0.81
C LEU A 73 -12.02 13.92 0.21
N PHE A 74 -10.94 13.31 -0.23
CA PHE A 74 -9.87 14.05 -0.90
C PHE A 74 -10.39 14.77 -2.15
N TRP A 75 -11.14 14.07 -2.98
CA TRP A 75 -11.70 14.67 -4.20
C TRP A 75 -12.73 15.75 -3.90
N GLU A 76 -13.51 15.62 -2.84
CA GLU A 76 -14.41 16.68 -2.39
C GLU A 76 -13.65 17.95 -2.02
N LEU A 77 -12.53 17.81 -1.33
CA LEU A 77 -11.68 18.94 -1.00
C LEU A 77 -11.12 19.62 -2.25
N VAL A 78 -10.72 18.85 -3.23
CA VAL A 78 -10.24 19.37 -4.51
C VAL A 78 -11.36 20.12 -5.24
N ASP A 79 -12.56 19.57 -5.27
CA ASP A 79 -13.71 20.18 -5.95
C ASP A 79 -14.12 21.50 -5.29
N LYS A 80 -13.85 21.66 -4.01
CA LYS A 80 -14.15 22.90 -3.27
C LYS A 80 -13.01 23.91 -3.32
N ASP A 81 -12.00 23.67 -4.15
CA ASP A 81 -10.80 24.50 -4.26
C ASP A 81 -10.02 24.63 -2.95
N GLU A 82 -10.17 23.67 -2.05
CA GLU A 82 -9.37 23.60 -0.83
C GLU A 82 -8.05 22.91 -1.14
N GLU A 83 -6.95 23.48 -0.65
CA GLU A 83 -5.66 22.84 -0.81
C GLU A 83 -5.57 21.61 0.07
N PRO A 84 -5.20 20.43 -0.50
CA PRO A 84 -4.99 19.25 0.32
C PRO A 84 -3.80 19.45 1.26
N THR A 85 -3.93 18.94 2.49
CA THR A 85 -2.82 18.93 3.42
C THR A 85 -1.80 17.86 3.01
N GLU A 86 -0.63 17.90 3.62
CA GLU A 86 0.36 16.85 3.41
C GLU A 86 -0.20 15.46 3.68
N ASP A 87 -1.02 15.34 4.71
CA ASP A 87 -1.66 14.08 5.06
C ASP A 87 -2.60 13.59 3.96
N ASN A 88 -3.33 14.51 3.34
CA ASN A 88 -4.25 14.17 2.26
C ASN A 88 -3.54 13.75 0.98
N THR A 89 -2.30 14.16 0.78
CA THR A 89 -1.53 13.86 -0.42
C THR A 89 -0.43 12.83 -0.20
N SER A 90 -0.26 12.33 1.02
CA SER A 90 0.83 11.42 1.37
C SER A 90 0.84 10.15 0.52
N TRP A 91 -0.31 9.69 0.08
CA TRP A 91 -0.41 8.48 -0.74
C TRP A 91 0.26 8.62 -2.10
N ARG A 92 0.55 9.83 -2.56
CA ARG A 92 1.28 10.06 -3.81
C ARG A 92 2.76 9.75 -3.71
N LEU A 93 3.27 9.70 -2.50
CA LEU A 93 4.69 9.52 -2.25
C LEU A 93 5.16 8.09 -2.39
N TYR A 94 4.25 7.16 -2.64
CA TYR A 94 4.54 5.73 -2.72
C TYR A 94 4.88 5.26 -4.14
N GLU A 95 5.00 6.14 -5.04
CA GLU A 95 5.36 5.79 -6.41
C GLU A 95 6.79 5.31 -6.55
#